data_a0a0336d5eb10130e02c848cc236c62c
#
_entry.id   a0a0336d5eb10130e02c848cc236c62c
#
_cell.length_a   1.000
_cell.length_b   1.000
_cell.length_c   1.000
_cell.angle_alpha   90.00
_cell.angle_beta   90.00
_cell.angle_gamma   90.00
#
_symmetry.space_group_name_H-M   'P 1'
#
loop_
_entity.id
_entity.type
_entity.pdbx_description
1 polymer ?
#
loop_
_entity_poly.entity_id
_entity_poly.type
_entity_poly.pdbx_seq_one_letter_code
_entity_poly.pdbx_strand_id
1 'polypeptide(L)'
;MLLERNYKILALCALLLSAAGTVGATAPKGVFSVGNGVYVTLADENVQRDATSNLFKWREIPSLEHDGWRALTSSEWSYLLVTRDVNGNSLGTVNGKPGLIILPDNFVLPEGLSFIGNHAHFEENIYSSAEWAQMSAAGAVFLPADGYGYNDGSYKTDNVNLQGNYWSSTPNPSASEKAYVIQFEELTIHNKQSYDTTMYYSVRLAQTVTVLDENDDASTFATKFAVADDENFALMKRTLYKDGYFNTICLPFNVNSIAASPLAGAEIFTFDGGRVVDTGSGNELQLQLSPLTGDQLTKGVPYMIRWTSGDDLSFLKFDNIAWGTGSDAGQTGDAKVTFRGFYPMTHIEELNHYNLFLGANDVLYWPIADGSSMKGFRAYWLVDHSQPSPAPVYRGMPASLYIRQKTGVTTGIENDELKTKSAKLLREGRVVLLINGEPYSIGGQKL
;
A
#
# COMPACT_ATOMS: atom_id res chain seq x y z
N MET A 1 -5.42 -32.61 54.05
CA MET A 1 -4.87 -33.39 52.92
C MET A 1 -5.70 -33.31 51.62
N LEU A 2 -6.76 -32.53 51.58
CA LEU A 2 -7.59 -32.26 50.35
C LEU A 2 -7.44 -30.84 49.82
N LEU A 3 -6.83 -29.91 50.58
CA LEU A 3 -6.61 -28.53 50.14
C LEU A 3 -5.31 -28.33 49.32
N GLU A 4 -4.29 -29.13 49.51
CA GLU A 4 -3.02 -29.02 48.78
C GLU A 4 -3.08 -29.55 47.32
N ARG A 5 -4.08 -30.41 47.03
CA ARG A 5 -4.22 -30.98 45.68
C ARG A 5 -4.86 -30.04 44.67
N ASN A 6 -5.65 -29.06 45.14
CA ASN A 6 -6.32 -28.10 44.27
C ASN A 6 -5.42 -26.92 43.88
N TYR A 7 -4.41 -26.57 44.68
CA TYR A 7 -3.47 -25.53 44.36
C TYR A 7 -2.45 -25.93 43.25
N LYS A 8 -2.12 -27.21 43.19
CA LYS A 8 -1.21 -27.71 42.12
C LYS A 8 -1.88 -27.81 40.75
N ILE A 9 -3.20 -28.00 40.70
CA ILE A 9 -3.97 -28.05 39.45
C ILE A 9 -4.23 -26.63 38.95
N LEU A 10 -4.49 -25.65 39.82
CA LEU A 10 -4.63 -24.25 39.44
C LEU A 10 -3.29 -23.61 39.01
N ALA A 11 -2.17 -24.01 39.62
CA ALA A 11 -0.85 -23.52 39.19
C ALA A 11 -0.40 -24.12 37.86
N LEU A 12 -0.84 -25.33 37.50
CA LEU A 12 -0.53 -25.94 36.22
C LEU A 12 -1.38 -25.39 35.07
N CYS A 13 -2.61 -24.99 35.33
CA CYS A 13 -3.46 -24.30 34.37
C CYS A 13 -3.00 -22.83 34.14
N ALA A 14 -2.46 -22.17 35.17
CA ALA A 14 -1.92 -20.81 35.04
C ALA A 14 -0.56 -20.76 34.29
N LEU A 15 0.20 -21.86 34.27
CA LEU A 15 1.45 -21.94 33.50
C LEU A 15 1.24 -22.34 32.01
N LEU A 16 0.06 -22.90 31.68
CA LEU A 16 -0.29 -23.20 30.28
C LEU A 16 -0.98 -22.03 29.58
N LEU A 17 -1.44 -21.01 30.31
CA LEU A 17 -1.98 -19.76 29.73
C LEU A 17 -0.92 -18.66 29.52
N SER A 18 0.33 -18.87 29.98
CA SER A 18 1.40 -17.88 29.78
C SER A 18 2.34 -18.18 28.61
N ALA A 19 2.01 -19.17 27.80
CA ALA A 19 2.69 -19.47 26.53
C ALA A 19 1.82 -19.14 25.30
N ALA A 20 0.71 -18.43 25.48
CA ALA A 20 0.20 -17.56 24.44
C ALA A 20 1.18 -16.38 24.38
N GLY A 21 2.30 -16.58 23.66
CA GLY A 21 3.14 -15.47 23.25
C GLY A 21 2.18 -14.44 22.65
N THR A 22 2.21 -13.23 23.19
CA THR A 22 1.77 -12.07 22.45
C THR A 22 2.55 -12.13 21.16
N VAL A 23 1.92 -12.67 20.12
CA VAL A 23 2.31 -12.38 18.74
C VAL A 23 2.07 -10.87 18.69
N GLY A 24 3.13 -10.10 18.95
CA GLY A 24 3.10 -8.69 18.64
C GLY A 24 2.62 -8.63 17.21
N ALA A 25 1.54 -7.89 16.96
CA ALA A 25 0.95 -7.76 15.65
C ALA A 25 2.06 -7.30 14.70
N THR A 26 2.73 -8.25 14.06
CA THR A 26 3.66 -7.94 12.98
C THR A 26 2.80 -7.39 11.88
N ALA A 27 3.10 -6.18 11.44
CA ALA A 27 2.40 -5.55 10.35
C ALA A 27 2.28 -6.55 9.19
N PRO A 28 1.10 -6.66 8.54
CA PRO A 28 0.85 -7.68 7.52
C PRO A 28 1.88 -7.57 6.41
N LYS A 29 2.57 -8.67 6.12
CA LYS A 29 3.61 -8.71 5.08
C LYS A 29 3.00 -8.60 3.68
N GLY A 30 1.93 -9.36 3.42
CA GLY A 30 1.23 -9.40 2.15
C GLY A 30 -0.22 -8.96 2.29
N VAL A 31 -0.76 -8.32 1.26
CA VAL A 31 -2.15 -7.91 1.17
C VAL A 31 -2.81 -8.57 -0.02
N PHE A 32 -3.94 -9.20 0.23
CA PHE A 32 -4.67 -9.99 -0.75
C PHE A 32 -6.09 -9.44 -0.91
N SER A 33 -6.46 -9.04 -2.12
CA SER A 33 -7.85 -8.75 -2.43
C SER A 33 -8.67 -10.04 -2.46
N VAL A 34 -9.83 -10.01 -1.82
CA VAL A 34 -10.74 -11.17 -1.71
C VAL A 34 -12.13 -10.87 -2.27
N GLY A 35 -12.24 -9.81 -3.07
CA GLY A 35 -13.49 -9.37 -3.71
C GLY A 35 -14.20 -8.26 -2.94
N ASN A 36 -15.13 -7.59 -3.63
CA ASN A 36 -15.97 -6.51 -3.07
C ASN A 36 -15.21 -5.36 -2.39
N GLY A 37 -13.97 -5.10 -2.82
CA GLY A 37 -13.11 -4.08 -2.21
C GLY A 37 -12.56 -4.47 -0.84
N VAL A 38 -12.74 -5.72 -0.40
CA VAL A 38 -12.18 -6.25 0.84
C VAL A 38 -10.76 -6.76 0.60
N TYR A 39 -9.87 -6.40 1.51
CA TYR A 39 -8.48 -6.84 1.55
C TYR A 39 -8.18 -7.56 2.85
N VAL A 40 -7.34 -8.58 2.79
CA VAL A 40 -6.92 -9.36 3.95
C VAL A 40 -5.41 -9.58 3.93
N THR A 41 -4.86 -9.82 5.10
CA THR A 41 -3.59 -10.55 5.25
C THR A 41 -3.90 -11.99 5.62
N LEU A 42 -3.05 -12.93 5.18
CA LEU A 42 -3.14 -14.34 5.57
C LEU A 42 -2.12 -14.61 6.67
N ALA A 43 -2.46 -15.47 7.62
CA ALA A 43 -1.51 -15.94 8.61
C ALA A 43 -0.32 -16.64 7.93
N ASP A 44 0.87 -16.53 8.48
CA ASP A 44 2.09 -17.13 7.90
C ASP A 44 2.00 -18.67 7.87
N GLU A 45 1.32 -19.27 8.87
CA GLU A 45 1.20 -20.71 9.03
C GLU A 45 -0.27 -21.16 9.20
N ASN A 46 -0.52 -22.45 8.98
CA ASN A 46 -1.79 -23.07 9.32
C ASN A 46 -2.01 -23.06 10.85
N VAL A 47 -3.27 -23.01 11.27
CA VAL A 47 -3.60 -23.21 12.67
C VAL A 47 -3.07 -24.57 13.11
N GLN A 48 -2.42 -24.62 14.26
CA GLN A 48 -1.89 -25.85 14.85
C GLN A 48 -2.86 -26.38 15.89
N ARG A 49 -3.20 -27.66 15.83
CA ARG A 49 -3.97 -28.35 16.87
C ARG A 49 -3.08 -28.77 18.03
N ASP A 50 -1.95 -29.40 17.69
CA ASP A 50 -0.92 -29.87 18.59
C ASP A 50 0.43 -30.01 17.83
N ALA A 51 1.45 -30.57 18.46
CA ALA A 51 2.76 -30.74 17.84
C ALA A 51 2.77 -31.67 16.59
N THR A 52 1.71 -32.41 16.33
CA THR A 52 1.65 -33.45 15.29
C THR A 52 0.55 -33.25 14.26
N SER A 53 -0.41 -32.35 14.50
CA SER A 53 -1.56 -32.16 13.62
C SER A 53 -1.98 -30.69 13.54
N ASN A 54 -2.31 -30.26 12.31
CA ASN A 54 -2.90 -28.97 11.97
C ASN A 54 -4.27 -29.13 11.28
N LEU A 55 -4.91 -30.31 11.43
CA LEU A 55 -6.16 -30.64 10.78
C LEU A 55 -7.33 -30.54 11.75
N PHE A 56 -8.44 -29.92 11.31
CA PHE A 56 -9.62 -29.60 12.10
C PHE A 56 -10.90 -30.03 11.41
N LYS A 57 -11.94 -30.39 12.18
CA LYS A 57 -13.29 -30.50 11.65
C LYS A 57 -13.88 -29.12 11.38
N TRP A 58 -14.75 -29.01 10.40
CA TRP A 58 -15.34 -27.72 10.03
C TRP A 58 -16.04 -27.02 11.20
N ARG A 59 -16.72 -27.75 12.08
CA ARG A 59 -17.43 -27.18 13.25
C ARG A 59 -16.51 -26.60 14.31
N GLU A 60 -15.23 -26.84 14.24
CA GLU A 60 -14.23 -26.28 15.17
C GLU A 60 -13.77 -24.89 14.74
N ILE A 61 -13.98 -24.50 13.47
CA ILE A 61 -13.51 -23.22 12.91
C ILE A 61 -13.91 -22.01 13.77
N PRO A 62 -15.18 -21.85 14.23
CA PRO A 62 -15.55 -20.69 15.03
C PRO A 62 -14.75 -20.54 16.34
N SER A 63 -14.21 -21.64 16.88
CA SER A 63 -13.37 -21.62 18.07
C SER A 63 -11.90 -21.29 17.81
N LEU A 64 -11.50 -21.25 16.52
CA LEU A 64 -10.16 -20.89 16.09
C LEU A 64 -10.05 -19.40 15.74
N GLU A 65 -11.18 -18.74 15.51
CA GLU A 65 -11.26 -17.33 15.19
C GLU A 65 -11.04 -16.48 16.44
N HIS A 66 -10.17 -15.47 16.35
CA HIS A 66 -9.81 -14.60 17.47
C HIS A 66 -9.22 -13.28 16.98
N ASP A 67 -9.38 -12.22 17.73
CA ASP A 67 -8.73 -10.92 17.48
C ASP A 67 -8.81 -10.42 16.03
N GLY A 68 -9.99 -10.62 15.38
CA GLY A 68 -10.21 -10.27 13.97
C GLY A 68 -9.66 -11.28 12.95
N TRP A 69 -8.94 -12.32 13.40
CA TRP A 69 -8.55 -13.45 12.57
C TRP A 69 -9.72 -14.41 12.36
N ARG A 70 -10.02 -14.74 11.12
CA ARG A 70 -11.13 -15.57 10.68
C ARG A 70 -10.76 -16.48 9.52
N ALA A 71 -11.51 -17.54 9.30
CA ALA A 71 -11.41 -18.31 8.07
C ALA A 71 -12.05 -17.52 6.90
N LEU A 72 -11.48 -17.63 5.71
CA LEU A 72 -12.09 -17.08 4.50
C LEU A 72 -13.37 -17.81 4.12
N THR A 73 -14.33 -17.09 3.56
CA THR A 73 -15.51 -17.69 2.93
C THR A 73 -15.15 -18.39 1.61
N SER A 74 -16.03 -19.25 1.11
CA SER A 74 -15.80 -19.91 -0.19
C SER A 74 -15.77 -18.92 -1.36
N SER A 75 -16.48 -17.81 -1.27
CA SER A 75 -16.45 -16.74 -2.28
C SER A 75 -15.14 -15.95 -2.25
N GLU A 76 -14.60 -15.68 -1.07
CA GLU A 76 -13.29 -15.02 -0.90
C GLU A 76 -12.16 -15.92 -1.43
N TRP A 77 -12.18 -17.21 -1.12
CA TRP A 77 -11.25 -18.18 -1.70
C TRP A 77 -11.35 -18.25 -3.22
N SER A 78 -12.57 -18.29 -3.76
CA SER A 78 -12.78 -18.32 -5.22
C SER A 78 -12.26 -17.03 -5.88
N TYR A 79 -12.47 -15.88 -5.26
CA TYR A 79 -11.92 -14.63 -5.78
C TYR A 79 -10.39 -14.63 -5.74
N LEU A 80 -9.81 -15.01 -4.61
CA LEU A 80 -8.37 -15.05 -4.38
C LEU A 80 -7.64 -15.96 -5.37
N LEU A 81 -8.23 -17.12 -5.71
CA LEU A 81 -7.58 -18.15 -6.52
C LEU A 81 -7.90 -18.06 -8.02
N VAL A 82 -9.04 -17.46 -8.41
CA VAL A 82 -9.53 -17.54 -9.80
C VAL A 82 -9.86 -16.17 -10.38
N THR A 83 -10.51 -15.29 -9.61
CA THR A 83 -11.05 -14.04 -10.16
C THR A 83 -10.07 -12.87 -10.06
N ARG A 84 -9.21 -12.90 -9.09
CA ARG A 84 -8.19 -11.87 -8.88
C ARG A 84 -7.27 -11.78 -10.10
N ASP A 85 -7.15 -10.55 -10.65
CA ASP A 85 -6.35 -10.28 -11.86
C ASP A 85 -4.85 -10.19 -11.54
N VAL A 86 -4.30 -11.28 -10.99
CA VAL A 86 -2.86 -11.44 -10.79
C VAL A 86 -2.46 -12.90 -11.05
N ASN A 87 -1.38 -13.13 -11.77
CA ASN A 87 -0.75 -14.45 -11.90
C ASN A 87 -0.09 -14.87 -10.58
N GLY A 88 -0.86 -14.78 -9.49
CA GLY A 88 -0.38 -14.88 -8.13
C GLY A 88 -0.57 -16.23 -7.47
N ASN A 89 -1.04 -17.26 -8.19
CA ASN A 89 -1.22 -18.59 -7.61
C ASN A 89 -0.45 -19.62 -8.42
N SER A 90 0.22 -20.54 -7.75
CA SER A 90 0.87 -21.66 -8.42
C SER A 90 1.17 -22.78 -7.44
N LEU A 91 1.12 -24.01 -7.88
CA LEU A 91 1.71 -25.12 -7.13
C LEU A 91 3.23 -24.97 -7.11
N GLY A 92 3.84 -25.52 -6.07
CA GLY A 92 5.29 -25.50 -5.90
C GLY A 92 5.73 -26.30 -4.70
N THR A 93 7.02 -26.29 -4.44
CA THR A 93 7.65 -27.01 -3.32
C THR A 93 8.50 -26.04 -2.50
N VAL A 94 8.20 -25.94 -1.21
CA VAL A 94 8.93 -25.10 -0.27
C VAL A 94 9.64 -25.99 0.75
N ASN A 95 10.95 -25.90 0.80
CA ASN A 95 11.77 -26.72 1.70
C ASN A 95 11.44 -28.23 1.61
N GLY A 96 11.26 -28.73 0.39
CA GLY A 96 10.91 -30.12 0.11
C GLY A 96 9.44 -30.51 0.38
N LYS A 97 8.57 -29.56 0.78
CA LYS A 97 7.15 -29.78 1.04
C LYS A 97 6.32 -29.25 -0.12
N PRO A 98 5.52 -30.10 -0.81
CA PRO A 98 4.59 -29.64 -1.85
C PRO A 98 3.47 -28.76 -1.27
N GLY A 99 2.96 -27.84 -2.09
CA GLY A 99 1.84 -26.98 -1.66
C GLY A 99 1.44 -25.95 -2.69
N LEU A 100 0.56 -25.05 -2.28
CA LEU A 100 0.09 -23.92 -3.07
C LEU A 100 0.75 -22.62 -2.59
N ILE A 101 1.39 -21.92 -3.50
CA ILE A 101 1.97 -20.59 -3.27
C ILE A 101 0.98 -19.54 -3.72
N ILE A 102 0.74 -18.52 -2.89
CA ILE A 102 -0.15 -17.39 -3.18
C ILE A 102 0.66 -16.11 -3.00
N LEU A 103 0.75 -15.30 -4.05
CA LEU A 103 1.40 -13.99 -4.01
C LEU A 103 0.39 -12.88 -3.68
N PRO A 104 0.74 -11.88 -2.87
CA PRO A 104 -0.15 -10.75 -2.56
C PRO A 104 -0.28 -9.77 -3.74
N ASP A 105 -1.24 -8.86 -3.67
CA ASP A 105 -1.46 -7.83 -4.71
C ASP A 105 -0.31 -6.82 -4.80
N ASN A 106 0.42 -6.63 -3.71
CA ASN A 106 1.59 -5.76 -3.61
C ASN A 106 2.92 -6.52 -3.74
N PHE A 107 2.92 -7.70 -4.38
CA PHE A 107 4.12 -8.53 -4.47
C PHE A 107 5.18 -7.92 -5.37
N VAL A 108 6.39 -7.87 -4.85
CA VAL A 108 7.60 -7.57 -5.64
C VAL A 108 8.51 -8.78 -5.54
N LEU A 109 8.80 -9.39 -6.68
CA LEU A 109 9.65 -10.58 -6.72
C LEU A 109 11.07 -10.24 -6.25
N PRO A 110 11.60 -10.94 -5.24
CA PRO A 110 12.97 -10.71 -4.78
C PRO A 110 14.00 -10.95 -5.88
N GLU A 111 15.06 -10.14 -5.88
CA GLU A 111 16.14 -10.23 -6.86
C GLU A 111 16.79 -11.63 -6.88
N GLY A 112 16.98 -12.17 -8.06
CA GLY A 112 17.58 -13.50 -8.27
C GLY A 112 16.62 -14.66 -8.11
N LEU A 113 15.35 -14.43 -7.73
CA LEU A 113 14.33 -15.48 -7.69
C LEU A 113 13.45 -15.44 -8.95
N SER A 114 12.73 -16.52 -9.19
CA SER A 114 11.74 -16.65 -10.26
C SER A 114 10.44 -17.21 -9.70
N PHE A 115 9.32 -16.90 -10.34
CA PHE A 115 8.00 -17.48 -10.05
C PHE A 115 7.24 -17.69 -11.36
N ILE A 116 6.71 -18.88 -11.53
CA ILE A 116 5.85 -19.25 -12.67
C ILE A 116 4.42 -19.33 -12.14
N GLY A 117 3.60 -18.35 -12.50
CA GLY A 117 2.22 -18.28 -12.08
C GLY A 117 1.29 -19.20 -12.87
N ASN A 118 0.13 -19.52 -12.29
CA ASN A 118 -0.93 -20.35 -12.89
C ASN A 118 -0.49 -21.76 -13.31
N HIS A 119 0.55 -22.30 -12.67
CA HIS A 119 1.01 -23.65 -12.92
C HIS A 119 0.52 -24.62 -11.85
N ALA A 120 0.16 -25.84 -12.30
CA ALA A 120 -0.40 -26.86 -11.45
C ALA A 120 0.60 -28.04 -11.19
N HIS A 121 1.89 -27.73 -11.19
CA HIS A 121 2.95 -28.71 -10.93
C HIS A 121 3.77 -28.33 -9.71
N PHE A 122 3.97 -29.27 -8.77
CA PHE A 122 4.81 -29.07 -7.58
C PHE A 122 6.31 -28.93 -7.90
N GLU A 123 6.72 -29.34 -9.10
CA GLU A 123 8.13 -29.38 -9.51
C GLU A 123 8.64 -28.07 -10.15
N GLU A 124 7.78 -27.07 -10.37
CA GLU A 124 8.14 -25.88 -11.13
C GLU A 124 8.61 -24.70 -10.26
N ASN A 125 7.95 -24.46 -9.13
CA ASN A 125 8.31 -23.41 -8.20
C ASN A 125 8.96 -24.03 -6.96
N ILE A 126 10.26 -24.30 -7.04
CA ILE A 126 11.00 -24.96 -5.96
C ILE A 126 11.84 -23.94 -5.22
N TYR A 127 11.61 -23.80 -3.93
CA TYR A 127 12.34 -22.88 -3.05
C TYR A 127 12.96 -23.61 -1.87
N SER A 128 14.24 -23.35 -1.63
CA SER A 128 14.92 -23.68 -0.37
C SER A 128 14.34 -22.82 0.78
N SER A 129 14.67 -23.17 2.02
CA SER A 129 14.28 -22.36 3.18
C SER A 129 14.76 -20.91 3.10
N ALA A 130 15.97 -20.67 2.55
CA ALA A 130 16.54 -19.33 2.42
C ALA A 130 15.85 -18.50 1.34
N GLU A 131 15.52 -19.10 0.19
CA GLU A 131 14.77 -18.46 -0.89
C GLU A 131 13.33 -18.19 -0.47
N TRP A 132 12.69 -19.17 0.21
CA TRP A 132 11.35 -18.96 0.74
C TRP A 132 11.29 -17.86 1.78
N ALA A 133 12.30 -17.70 2.62
CA ALA A 133 12.36 -16.60 3.56
C ALA A 133 12.32 -15.23 2.86
N GLN A 134 12.92 -15.08 1.68
CA GLN A 134 12.84 -13.86 0.86
C GLN A 134 11.45 -13.70 0.26
N MET A 135 10.86 -14.76 -0.31
CA MET A 135 9.49 -14.75 -0.84
C MET A 135 8.47 -14.38 0.24
N SER A 136 8.56 -15.00 1.42
CA SER A 136 7.70 -14.71 2.57
C SER A 136 7.91 -13.29 3.10
N ALA A 137 9.16 -12.79 3.13
CA ALA A 137 9.44 -11.40 3.50
C ALA A 137 8.80 -10.39 2.53
N ALA A 138 8.67 -10.75 1.24
CA ALA A 138 7.94 -10.00 0.23
C ALA A 138 6.41 -10.20 0.32
N GLY A 139 5.92 -11.04 1.25
CA GLY A 139 4.51 -11.25 1.53
C GLY A 139 3.88 -12.50 0.91
N ALA A 140 4.63 -13.33 0.20
CA ALA A 140 4.12 -14.59 -0.33
C ALA A 140 3.68 -15.54 0.79
N VAL A 141 2.60 -16.29 0.57
CA VAL A 141 2.06 -17.26 1.51
C VAL A 141 2.11 -18.65 0.90
N PHE A 142 2.45 -19.64 1.73
CA PHE A 142 2.49 -21.04 1.34
C PHE A 142 1.43 -21.85 2.10
N LEU A 143 0.64 -22.61 1.35
CA LEU A 143 -0.33 -23.56 1.87
C LEU A 143 0.19 -24.96 1.63
N PRO A 144 0.75 -25.68 2.62
CA PRO A 144 1.29 -27.01 2.43
C PRO A 144 0.24 -28.05 2.08
N ALA A 145 0.63 -29.08 1.34
CA ALA A 145 -0.18 -30.25 1.02
C ALA A 145 -0.22 -31.21 2.23
N ASP A 146 -0.94 -30.84 3.29
CA ASP A 146 -0.99 -31.56 4.54
C ASP A 146 -1.96 -32.80 4.49
N GLY A 147 -2.55 -33.08 3.32
CA GLY A 147 -3.50 -34.16 3.16
C GLY A 147 -4.85 -33.87 3.81
N TYR A 148 -5.45 -34.91 4.35
CA TYR A 148 -6.69 -34.84 5.13
C TYR A 148 -6.74 -35.90 6.22
N GLY A 149 -7.61 -35.68 7.20
CA GLY A 149 -7.86 -36.65 8.28
C GLY A 149 -9.29 -37.16 8.22
N TYR A 150 -9.49 -38.38 8.68
CA TYR A 150 -10.80 -39.01 8.84
C TYR A 150 -10.80 -39.97 10.04
N ASN A 151 -12.00 -40.44 10.42
CA ASN A 151 -12.17 -41.33 11.54
C ASN A 151 -13.01 -42.54 11.12
N ASP A 152 -12.40 -43.70 11.07
CA ASP A 152 -13.05 -44.98 10.80
C ASP A 152 -12.81 -45.97 11.97
N GLY A 153 -13.13 -45.54 13.17
CA GLY A 153 -12.82 -46.28 14.39
C GLY A 153 -11.54 -45.81 15.08
N SER A 154 -10.63 -45.16 14.34
CA SER A 154 -9.48 -44.42 14.83
C SER A 154 -9.17 -43.24 13.90
N TYR A 155 -8.49 -42.21 14.40
CA TYR A 155 -8.03 -41.11 13.60
C TYR A 155 -6.92 -41.58 12.65
N LYS A 156 -7.07 -41.23 11.36
CA LYS A 156 -6.11 -41.53 10.29
C LYS A 156 -5.90 -40.30 9.44
N THR A 157 -4.74 -40.18 8.81
CA THR A 157 -4.42 -39.18 7.78
C THR A 157 -4.09 -39.86 6.47
N ASP A 158 -4.40 -39.18 5.36
CA ASP A 158 -4.13 -39.67 4.01
C ASP A 158 -3.69 -38.51 3.10
N ASN A 159 -3.09 -38.86 1.96
CA ASN A 159 -2.62 -37.92 0.93
C ASN A 159 -1.68 -36.82 1.40
N VAL A 160 -0.97 -37.02 2.51
CA VAL A 160 0.07 -36.09 3.00
C VAL A 160 1.17 -35.94 1.94
N ASN A 161 1.56 -34.70 1.65
CA ASN A 161 2.47 -34.30 0.57
C ASN A 161 1.96 -34.59 -0.86
N LEU A 162 0.70 -34.95 -1.04
CA LEU A 162 0.07 -35.17 -2.34
C LEU A 162 -1.10 -34.21 -2.57
N GLN A 163 -1.81 -33.83 -1.52
CA GLN A 163 -3.03 -33.03 -1.60
C GLN A 163 -3.11 -32.03 -0.46
N GLY A 164 -3.53 -30.81 -0.75
CA GLY A 164 -3.89 -29.82 0.25
C GLY A 164 -5.39 -29.61 0.29
N ASN A 165 -5.97 -29.58 1.48
CA ASN A 165 -7.39 -29.35 1.72
C ASN A 165 -7.56 -28.29 2.80
N TYR A 166 -8.25 -27.19 2.48
CA TYR A 166 -8.41 -26.05 3.37
C TYR A 166 -9.88 -25.69 3.52
N TRP A 167 -10.39 -25.71 4.72
CA TRP A 167 -11.75 -25.29 5.01
C TRP A 167 -12.00 -23.83 4.65
N SER A 168 -13.17 -23.55 4.10
CA SER A 168 -13.79 -22.23 4.16
C SER A 168 -14.73 -22.14 5.35
N SER A 169 -15.09 -20.91 5.77
CA SER A 169 -16.13 -20.71 6.79
C SER A 169 -17.56 -20.94 6.27
N THR A 170 -17.74 -21.21 4.95
CA THR A 170 -19.05 -21.28 4.31
C THR A 170 -19.60 -22.70 4.31
N PRO A 171 -20.79 -22.93 4.92
CA PRO A 171 -21.49 -24.21 4.80
C PRO A 171 -22.01 -24.42 3.37
N ASN A 172 -22.26 -25.66 2.97
CA ASN A 172 -22.96 -25.93 1.74
C ASN A 172 -24.49 -25.78 1.96
N PRO A 173 -25.17 -24.81 1.32
CA PRO A 173 -26.58 -24.57 1.55
C PRO A 173 -27.49 -25.71 1.03
N SER A 174 -26.97 -26.57 0.14
CA SER A 174 -27.69 -27.70 -0.43
C SER A 174 -27.48 -29.02 0.31
N ALA A 175 -26.56 -29.05 1.31
CA ALA A 175 -26.21 -30.23 2.08
C ALA A 175 -25.70 -29.83 3.46
N SER A 176 -26.56 -29.88 4.47
CA SER A 176 -26.30 -29.33 5.83
C SER A 176 -25.14 -30.01 6.57
N GLU A 177 -24.78 -31.21 6.18
CA GLU A 177 -23.64 -31.98 6.69
C GLU A 177 -22.33 -31.65 5.96
N LYS A 178 -22.35 -30.79 4.93
CA LYS A 178 -21.18 -30.42 4.12
C LYS A 178 -20.81 -28.96 4.22
N ALA A 179 -19.52 -28.68 4.03
CA ALA A 179 -19.00 -27.33 3.90
C ALA A 179 -18.04 -27.21 2.72
N TYR A 180 -17.81 -25.99 2.27
CA TYR A 180 -16.90 -25.73 1.15
C TYR A 180 -15.45 -25.74 1.56
N VAL A 181 -14.60 -26.20 0.63
CA VAL A 181 -13.17 -26.45 0.75
C VAL A 181 -12.49 -25.93 -0.49
N ILE A 182 -11.29 -25.38 -0.38
CA ILE A 182 -10.35 -25.39 -1.50
C ILE A 182 -9.53 -26.68 -1.41
N GLN A 183 -9.27 -27.27 -2.57
CA GLN A 183 -8.47 -28.48 -2.69
C GLN A 183 -7.47 -28.30 -3.82
N PHE A 184 -6.25 -28.74 -3.62
CA PHE A 184 -5.26 -28.79 -4.67
C PHE A 184 -4.45 -30.09 -4.57
N GLU A 185 -4.08 -30.58 -5.71
CA GLU A 185 -3.23 -31.75 -5.90
C GLU A 185 -2.47 -31.57 -7.23
N GLU A 186 -1.49 -32.43 -7.50
CA GLU A 186 -0.78 -32.37 -8.77
C GLU A 186 -1.72 -32.21 -9.96
N LEU A 187 -1.47 -31.25 -10.82
CA LEU A 187 -2.24 -30.86 -12.01
C LEU A 187 -3.58 -30.15 -11.76
N THR A 188 -3.99 -29.95 -10.50
CA THR A 188 -5.35 -29.42 -10.28
C THR A 188 -5.44 -28.52 -9.04
N ILE A 189 -6.10 -27.37 -9.21
CA ILE A 189 -6.51 -26.49 -8.11
C ILE A 189 -8.03 -26.30 -8.20
N HIS A 190 -8.74 -26.80 -7.20
CA HIS A 190 -10.18 -26.65 -7.05
C HIS A 190 -10.49 -25.55 -6.03
N ASN A 191 -11.06 -24.46 -6.47
CA ASN A 191 -11.39 -23.31 -5.63
C ASN A 191 -12.68 -23.47 -4.81
N LYS A 192 -13.48 -24.52 -5.07
CA LYS A 192 -14.75 -24.76 -4.40
C LYS A 192 -15.20 -26.21 -4.55
N GLN A 193 -14.79 -27.03 -3.61
CA GLN A 193 -15.30 -28.39 -3.43
C GLN A 193 -16.21 -28.43 -2.19
N SER A 194 -16.92 -29.51 -1.98
CA SER A 194 -17.83 -29.66 -0.83
C SER A 194 -17.70 -31.05 -0.21
N TYR A 195 -17.27 -31.07 1.03
CA TYR A 195 -17.00 -32.30 1.78
C TYR A 195 -17.75 -32.34 3.11
N ASP A 196 -17.87 -33.56 3.67
CA ASP A 196 -18.51 -33.80 4.95
C ASP A 196 -17.78 -33.06 6.09
N THR A 197 -18.55 -32.41 6.95
CA THR A 197 -18.03 -31.60 8.08
C THR A 197 -17.34 -32.44 9.17
N THR A 198 -17.40 -33.76 9.08
CA THR A 198 -16.69 -34.70 9.96
C THR A 198 -15.25 -35.00 9.51
N MET A 199 -14.90 -34.65 8.28
CA MET A 199 -13.53 -34.71 7.78
C MET A 199 -12.65 -33.69 8.50
N TYR A 200 -11.34 -33.94 8.52
CA TYR A 200 -10.35 -33.03 9.12
C TYR A 200 -9.49 -32.43 8.02
N TYR A 201 -9.49 -31.12 7.90
CA TYR A 201 -8.71 -30.35 6.93
C TYR A 201 -7.98 -29.20 7.59
N SER A 202 -7.00 -28.65 6.89
CA SER A 202 -6.25 -27.49 7.34
C SER A 202 -7.12 -26.24 7.43
N VAL A 203 -6.73 -25.30 8.30
CA VAL A 203 -7.35 -23.98 8.43
C VAL A 203 -6.25 -22.92 8.30
N ARG A 204 -6.41 -22.00 7.37
CA ARG A 204 -5.62 -20.79 7.23
C ARG A 204 -6.49 -19.60 7.61
N LEU A 205 -6.08 -18.89 8.64
CA LEU A 205 -6.78 -17.68 9.06
C LEU A 205 -6.33 -16.48 8.23
N ALA A 206 -7.23 -15.52 8.12
CA ALA A 206 -7.05 -14.24 7.48
C ALA A 206 -7.54 -13.13 8.41
N GLN A 207 -6.92 -11.97 8.33
CA GLN A 207 -7.37 -10.76 9.02
C GLN A 207 -7.68 -9.69 7.99
N THR A 208 -8.82 -9.02 8.12
CA THR A 208 -9.17 -7.88 7.27
C THR A 208 -8.22 -6.72 7.56
N VAL A 209 -7.75 -6.06 6.50
CA VAL A 209 -6.86 -4.90 6.58
C VAL A 209 -7.49 -3.71 5.88
N THR A 210 -7.26 -2.51 6.43
CA THR A 210 -7.76 -1.27 5.85
C THR A 210 -6.83 -0.81 4.74
N VAL A 211 -7.40 -0.56 3.57
CA VAL A 211 -6.69 0.00 2.41
C VAL A 211 -7.28 1.35 2.06
N LEU A 212 -6.48 2.40 2.15
CA LEU A 212 -6.82 3.74 1.70
C LEU A 212 -6.64 3.82 0.18
N ASP A 213 -7.73 3.92 -0.56
CA ASP A 213 -7.73 3.99 -2.02
C ASP A 213 -7.83 5.45 -2.48
N GLU A 214 -7.02 5.84 -3.45
CA GLU A 214 -7.06 7.21 -4.02
C GLU A 214 -8.40 7.53 -4.71
N ASN A 215 -9.23 6.53 -4.97
CA ASN A 215 -10.56 6.67 -5.57
C ASN A 215 -11.69 6.68 -4.52
N ASP A 216 -11.38 6.57 -3.22
CA ASP A 216 -12.39 6.65 -2.18
C ASP A 216 -13.02 8.05 -2.14
N ASP A 217 -14.35 8.11 -2.12
CA ASP A 217 -15.08 9.34 -1.82
C ASP A 217 -14.98 9.71 -0.32
N ALA A 218 -15.47 10.89 0.04
CA ALA A 218 -15.36 11.39 1.41
C ALA A 218 -16.02 10.47 2.46
N SER A 219 -17.14 9.82 2.12
CA SER A 219 -17.87 8.92 3.02
C SER A 219 -17.11 7.62 3.24
N THR A 220 -16.64 7.02 2.15
CA THR A 220 -15.82 5.79 2.17
C THR A 220 -14.51 6.02 2.92
N PHE A 221 -13.82 7.12 2.61
CA PHE A 221 -12.59 7.49 3.30
C PHE A 221 -12.81 7.66 4.81
N ALA A 222 -13.84 8.41 5.22
CA ALA A 222 -14.14 8.65 6.64
C ALA A 222 -14.39 7.33 7.40
N THR A 223 -15.11 6.40 6.78
CA THR A 223 -15.38 5.07 7.37
C THR A 223 -14.10 4.26 7.54
N LYS A 224 -13.25 4.22 6.51
CA LYS A 224 -11.95 3.52 6.56
C LYS A 224 -10.99 4.19 7.54
N PHE A 225 -10.95 5.51 7.55
CA PHE A 225 -10.08 6.27 8.43
C PHE A 225 -10.38 6.03 9.91
N ALA A 226 -11.67 5.92 10.27
CA ALA A 226 -12.11 5.68 11.64
C ALA A 226 -11.62 4.34 12.21
N VAL A 227 -11.49 3.30 11.38
CA VAL A 227 -10.97 1.99 11.80
C VAL A 227 -9.45 1.90 11.65
N ALA A 228 -8.86 2.60 10.68
CA ALA A 228 -7.41 2.64 10.47
C ALA A 228 -6.68 3.35 11.60
N ASP A 229 -7.35 4.25 12.33
CA ASP A 229 -6.76 5.03 13.44
C ASP A 229 -6.21 4.15 14.57
N ASP A 230 -6.68 2.91 14.68
CA ASP A 230 -6.18 1.92 15.65
C ASP A 230 -4.98 1.09 15.12
N GLU A 231 -4.60 1.25 13.85
CA GLU A 231 -3.53 0.50 13.23
C GLU A 231 -2.19 1.26 13.29
N ASN A 232 -1.08 0.54 13.45
CA ASN A 232 0.28 1.12 13.45
C ASN A 232 0.93 1.12 12.06
N PHE A 233 0.18 0.82 11.03
CA PHE A 233 0.58 0.84 9.62
C PHE A 233 -0.53 1.45 8.77
N ALA A 234 -0.20 1.82 7.53
CA ALA A 234 -1.16 2.24 6.52
C ALA A 234 -0.88 1.54 5.19
N LEU A 235 -1.93 1.07 4.55
CA LEU A 235 -1.90 0.54 3.19
C LEU A 235 -2.58 1.52 2.26
N MET A 236 -1.84 2.01 1.27
CA MET A 236 -2.34 3.01 0.33
C MET A 236 -2.29 2.49 -1.10
N LYS A 237 -3.45 2.44 -1.74
CA LYS A 237 -3.57 2.14 -3.17
C LYS A 237 -3.50 3.45 -3.96
N ARG A 238 -2.29 3.90 -4.17
CA ARG A 238 -1.95 5.09 -4.95
C ARG A 238 -0.66 4.85 -5.72
N THR A 239 -0.59 5.34 -6.96
CA THR A 239 0.64 5.32 -7.75
C THR A 239 1.43 6.61 -7.54
N LEU A 240 2.73 6.47 -7.24
CA LEU A 240 3.73 7.52 -7.27
C LEU A 240 4.72 7.19 -8.39
N TYR A 241 4.87 8.13 -9.32
CA TYR A 241 5.72 7.94 -10.50
C TYR A 241 7.17 8.28 -10.17
N LYS A 242 8.11 7.43 -10.63
CA LYS A 242 9.56 7.65 -10.50
C LYS A 242 10.21 7.98 -11.84
N ASP A 243 9.59 8.87 -12.58
CA ASP A 243 9.94 9.27 -13.94
C ASP A 243 10.80 10.55 -14.03
N GLY A 244 11.30 11.04 -12.91
CA GLY A 244 12.08 12.28 -12.79
C GLY A 244 11.24 13.52 -12.56
N TYR A 245 9.91 13.44 -12.67
CA TYR A 245 8.98 14.54 -12.44
C TYR A 245 8.38 14.50 -11.04
N PHE A 246 7.77 15.60 -10.63
CA PHE A 246 7.16 15.72 -9.33
C PHE A 246 5.83 14.96 -9.20
N ASN A 247 5.60 14.41 -8.03
CA ASN A 247 4.30 14.03 -7.53
C ASN A 247 3.93 14.98 -6.38
N THR A 248 2.63 15.18 -6.13
CA THR A 248 2.15 15.81 -4.90
C THR A 248 1.69 14.75 -3.94
N ILE A 249 1.91 14.90 -2.64
CA ILE A 249 1.44 13.96 -1.62
C ILE A 249 0.93 14.70 -0.38
N CYS A 250 -0.19 14.21 0.17
CA CYS A 250 -0.71 14.66 1.46
C CYS A 250 -1.26 13.44 2.19
N LEU A 251 -0.69 13.11 3.36
CA LEU A 251 -0.97 11.87 4.08
C LEU A 251 -1.84 12.13 5.32
N PRO A 252 -2.79 11.22 5.64
CA PRO A 252 -3.63 11.31 6.83
C PRO A 252 -2.92 10.83 8.12
N PHE A 253 -1.64 10.56 8.06
CA PHE A 253 -0.79 10.10 9.16
C PHE A 253 0.62 10.69 9.07
N ASN A 254 1.36 10.68 10.18
CA ASN A 254 2.78 11.02 10.19
C ASN A 254 3.62 9.84 9.68
N VAL A 255 4.66 10.12 8.90
CA VAL A 255 5.70 9.15 8.55
C VAL A 255 6.90 9.41 9.45
N ASN A 256 7.18 8.51 10.38
CA ASN A 256 8.22 8.71 11.40
C ASN A 256 9.64 8.53 10.85
N SER A 257 9.82 7.84 9.74
CA SER A 257 11.08 7.77 8.99
C SER A 257 10.81 7.60 7.50
N ILE A 258 11.21 8.58 6.71
CA ILE A 258 11.15 8.55 5.24
C ILE A 258 12.07 7.44 4.72
N ALA A 259 13.28 7.33 5.28
CA ALA A 259 14.26 6.34 4.88
C ALA A 259 13.79 4.88 5.09
N ALA A 260 12.92 4.64 6.09
CA ALA A 260 12.33 3.33 6.37
C ALA A 260 10.91 3.17 5.78
N SER A 261 10.49 4.04 4.88
CA SER A 261 9.17 4.04 4.24
C SER A 261 9.27 3.77 2.74
N PRO A 262 8.15 3.56 2.03
CA PRO A 262 8.13 3.50 0.57
C PRO A 262 8.68 4.75 -0.13
N LEU A 263 8.81 5.87 0.59
CA LEU A 263 9.34 7.12 0.06
C LEU A 263 10.87 7.23 0.12
N ALA A 264 11.57 6.17 0.52
CA ALA A 264 13.03 6.15 0.58
C ALA A 264 13.66 6.59 -0.74
N GLY A 265 14.68 7.43 -0.64
CA GLY A 265 15.40 7.98 -1.80
C GLY A 265 14.67 9.10 -2.57
N ALA A 266 13.49 9.53 -2.11
CA ALA A 266 12.80 10.67 -2.70
C ALA A 266 13.48 12.00 -2.33
N GLU A 267 13.52 12.92 -3.28
CA GLU A 267 13.71 14.34 -3.00
C GLU A 267 12.36 14.93 -2.60
N ILE A 268 12.26 15.48 -1.41
CA ILE A 268 11.00 15.98 -0.83
C ILE A 268 11.12 17.46 -0.53
N PHE A 269 10.06 18.21 -0.86
CA PHE A 269 10.02 19.65 -0.74
C PHE A 269 8.75 20.11 -0.02
N THR A 270 8.91 21.13 0.81
CA THR A 270 7.80 21.94 1.32
C THR A 270 7.52 23.10 0.37
N PHE A 271 6.30 23.58 0.37
CA PHE A 271 5.88 24.74 -0.40
C PHE A 271 5.87 25.98 0.51
N ASP A 272 6.65 27.00 0.13
CA ASP A 272 6.83 28.22 0.93
C ASP A 272 5.89 29.35 0.50
N GLY A 273 5.37 29.30 -0.73
CA GLY A 273 4.51 30.32 -1.29
C GLY A 273 4.75 30.56 -2.78
N GLY A 274 4.11 31.56 -3.34
CA GLY A 274 4.25 31.85 -4.75
C GLY A 274 3.71 33.21 -5.13
N ARG A 275 3.86 33.53 -6.41
CA ARG A 275 3.32 34.77 -7.00
C ARG A 275 3.09 34.63 -8.48
N VAL A 276 2.15 35.39 -9.00
CA VAL A 276 1.99 35.60 -10.43
C VAL A 276 2.82 36.81 -10.86
N VAL A 277 3.63 36.66 -11.88
CA VAL A 277 4.50 37.72 -12.43
C VAL A 277 4.11 37.96 -13.87
N ASP A 278 3.89 39.22 -14.24
CA ASP A 278 3.76 39.63 -15.64
C ASP A 278 5.16 39.67 -16.27
N THR A 279 5.36 38.85 -17.29
CA THR A 279 6.62 38.76 -18.02
C THR A 279 6.65 39.66 -19.28
N GLY A 280 5.59 40.44 -19.53
CA GLY A 280 5.39 41.20 -20.75
C GLY A 280 4.95 40.38 -21.96
N SER A 281 5.04 39.04 -21.86
CA SER A 281 4.52 38.09 -22.86
C SER A 281 3.36 37.23 -22.28
N GLY A 282 2.95 37.49 -21.05
CA GLY A 282 1.88 36.82 -20.33
C GLY A 282 2.22 36.66 -18.84
N ASN A 283 1.23 36.15 -18.07
CA ASN A 283 1.42 35.90 -16.67
C ASN A 283 2.14 34.55 -16.43
N GLU A 284 3.09 34.55 -15.53
CA GLU A 284 3.85 33.39 -15.09
C GLU A 284 3.62 33.14 -13.61
N LEU A 285 3.26 31.92 -13.23
CA LEU A 285 3.15 31.51 -11.83
C LEU A 285 4.52 31.00 -11.36
N GLN A 286 5.10 31.68 -10.40
CA GLN A 286 6.34 31.29 -9.74
C GLN A 286 6.01 30.62 -8.39
N LEU A 287 6.40 29.35 -8.23
CA LEU A 287 6.24 28.58 -7.00
C LEU A 287 7.58 28.45 -6.29
N GLN A 288 7.60 28.68 -4.99
CA GLN A 288 8.79 28.59 -4.14
C GLN A 288 8.76 27.30 -3.33
N LEU A 289 9.78 26.47 -3.49
CA LEU A 289 9.92 25.20 -2.80
C LEU A 289 11.23 25.19 -2.01
N SER A 290 11.18 24.67 -0.79
CA SER A 290 12.37 24.41 0.05
C SER A 290 12.54 22.89 0.23
N PRO A 291 13.77 22.37 0.09
CA PRO A 291 14.04 20.97 0.43
C PRO A 291 13.63 20.68 1.87
N LEU A 292 12.96 19.54 2.07
CA LEU A 292 12.59 19.09 3.41
C LEU A 292 13.86 18.82 4.22
N THR A 293 13.89 19.35 5.43
CA THR A 293 14.96 19.06 6.41
C THR A 293 14.45 18.03 7.42
N GLY A 294 15.15 16.90 7.54
CA GLY A 294 14.74 15.80 8.44
C GLY A 294 14.25 14.58 7.69
N ASP A 295 13.87 13.54 8.45
CA ASP A 295 13.48 12.23 7.96
C ASP A 295 12.01 11.90 8.29
N GLN A 296 11.14 12.91 8.39
CA GLN A 296 9.75 12.72 8.79
C GLN A 296 8.79 13.51 7.90
N LEU A 297 7.58 12.98 7.67
CA LEU A 297 6.47 13.73 7.13
C LEU A 297 5.39 13.95 8.20
N THR A 298 4.82 15.13 8.18
CA THR A 298 3.74 15.51 9.10
C THR A 298 2.39 15.28 8.44
N LYS A 299 1.47 14.66 9.18
CA LYS A 299 0.07 14.53 8.81
C LYS A 299 -0.51 15.85 8.31
N GLY A 300 -1.26 15.79 7.23
CA GLY A 300 -1.99 16.92 6.68
C GLY A 300 -1.14 17.93 5.91
N VAL A 301 0.16 17.89 6.06
CA VAL A 301 1.04 18.79 5.31
C VAL A 301 1.20 18.27 3.87
N PRO A 302 0.88 19.08 2.85
CA PRO A 302 1.13 18.71 1.48
C PRO A 302 2.62 18.90 1.13
N TYR A 303 3.17 17.92 0.42
CA TYR A 303 4.55 17.92 -0.06
C TYR A 303 4.62 17.70 -1.57
N MET A 304 5.69 18.19 -2.17
CA MET A 304 6.14 17.77 -3.50
C MET A 304 7.26 16.76 -3.36
N ILE A 305 7.17 15.67 -4.09
CA ILE A 305 8.14 14.58 -4.02
C ILE A 305 8.52 14.12 -5.43
N ARG A 306 9.78 13.73 -5.63
CA ARG A 306 10.24 13.10 -6.86
C ARG A 306 11.40 12.15 -6.62
N TRP A 307 11.63 11.27 -7.56
CA TRP A 307 12.84 10.46 -7.70
C TRP A 307 13.46 10.74 -9.05
N THR A 308 14.76 10.57 -9.18
CA THR A 308 15.47 10.76 -10.47
C THR A 308 15.13 9.66 -11.47
N SER A 309 14.83 8.44 -10.98
CA SER A 309 14.43 7.27 -11.75
C SER A 309 14.02 6.13 -10.84
N GLY A 310 13.44 5.07 -11.37
CA GLY A 310 13.08 3.84 -10.68
C GLY A 310 11.73 3.31 -11.15
N ASP A 311 11.35 2.15 -10.64
CA ASP A 311 10.03 1.58 -10.87
C ASP A 311 8.97 2.35 -10.08
N ASP A 312 7.83 2.61 -10.72
CA ASP A 312 6.71 3.30 -10.10
C ASP A 312 6.22 2.55 -8.86
N LEU A 313 5.83 3.30 -7.85
CA LEU A 313 5.28 2.74 -6.61
C LEU A 313 3.76 2.70 -6.70
N SER A 314 3.19 1.51 -6.61
CA SER A 314 1.75 1.30 -6.47
C SER A 314 1.49 0.44 -5.24
N PHE A 315 0.39 0.68 -4.53
CA PHE A 315 0.06 -0.07 -3.33
C PHE A 315 1.15 0.03 -2.22
N LEU A 316 1.20 1.19 -1.57
CA LEU A 316 2.24 1.55 -0.61
C LEU A 316 1.90 1.04 0.79
N LYS A 317 2.86 0.39 1.46
CA LYS A 317 2.76 0.03 2.87
C LYS A 317 3.67 0.94 3.69
N PHE A 318 3.07 1.70 4.60
CA PHE A 318 3.79 2.52 5.57
C PHE A 318 3.71 1.87 6.94
N ASP A 319 4.83 1.45 7.48
CA ASP A 319 4.95 0.90 8.83
C ASP A 319 5.36 1.97 9.84
N ASN A 320 5.10 1.71 11.12
CA ASN A 320 5.48 2.60 12.22
C ASN A 320 5.04 4.05 11.99
N ILE A 321 3.78 4.22 11.61
CA ILE A 321 3.15 5.51 11.42
C ILE A 321 2.48 5.99 12.71
N ALA A 322 2.10 7.27 12.74
CA ALA A 322 1.24 7.82 13.79
C ALA A 322 0.04 8.52 13.15
N TRP A 323 -1.14 7.96 13.34
CA TRP A 323 -2.40 8.60 12.99
C TRP A 323 -2.59 9.84 13.87
N GLY A 324 -3.05 10.93 13.30
CA GLY A 324 -3.41 12.11 14.08
C GLY A 324 -4.92 12.25 14.19
N THR A 325 -5.40 13.08 15.08
CA THR A 325 -6.82 13.41 15.19
C THR A 325 -7.30 14.24 14.00
N GLY A 326 -8.55 14.06 13.60
CA GLY A 326 -9.20 14.78 12.50
C GLY A 326 -8.93 14.21 11.11
N SER A 327 -9.92 14.34 10.26
CA SER A 327 -9.96 13.83 8.88
C SER A 327 -9.54 14.86 7.83
N ASP A 328 -9.21 16.08 8.24
CA ASP A 328 -8.95 17.19 7.31
C ASP A 328 -7.49 17.30 6.94
N ALA A 329 -7.25 17.50 5.66
CA ALA A 329 -5.93 17.85 5.15
C ALA A 329 -5.64 19.33 5.37
N GLY A 330 -4.35 19.64 5.57
CA GLY A 330 -3.88 21.00 5.78
C GLY A 330 -3.47 21.70 4.49
N GLN A 331 -2.85 22.86 4.68
CA GLN A 331 -2.31 23.67 3.59
C GLN A 331 -1.02 24.35 4.02
N THR A 332 -0.18 24.69 3.04
CA THR A 332 1.05 25.47 3.21
C THR A 332 1.10 26.60 2.19
N GLY A 333 2.09 27.47 2.29
CA GLY A 333 2.25 28.60 1.38
C GLY A 333 1.97 29.94 2.04
N ASP A 334 1.70 30.95 1.24
CA ASP A 334 1.45 32.32 1.65
C ASP A 334 0.04 32.79 1.27
N ALA A 335 -0.29 34.07 1.58
CA ALA A 335 -1.58 34.64 1.25
C ALA A 335 -1.85 34.80 -0.26
N LYS A 336 -0.82 34.67 -1.11
CA LYS A 336 -0.95 34.84 -2.56
C LYS A 336 -1.14 33.51 -3.27
N VAL A 337 -0.45 32.47 -2.82
CA VAL A 337 -0.55 31.13 -3.37
C VAL A 337 -0.51 30.13 -2.21
N THR A 338 -1.56 29.34 -2.12
CA THR A 338 -1.70 28.29 -1.12
C THR A 338 -1.60 26.93 -1.76
N PHE A 339 -0.87 26.00 -1.14
CA PHE A 339 -0.79 24.60 -1.54
C PHE A 339 -1.65 23.78 -0.61
N ARG A 340 -2.77 23.29 -1.10
CA ARG A 340 -3.82 22.64 -0.31
C ARG A 340 -3.85 21.15 -0.56
N GLY A 341 -3.71 20.37 0.53
CA GLY A 341 -3.84 18.93 0.54
C GLY A 341 -5.30 18.47 0.59
N PHE A 342 -5.54 17.22 0.23
CA PHE A 342 -6.82 16.53 0.43
C PHE A 342 -6.59 15.01 0.48
N TYR A 343 -7.46 14.30 1.21
CA TYR A 343 -7.37 12.85 1.41
C TYR A 343 -8.32 12.05 0.52
N PRO A 344 -9.65 12.31 0.51
CA PRO A 344 -10.56 11.60 -0.37
C PRO A 344 -10.48 12.11 -1.81
N MET A 345 -10.99 11.34 -2.75
CA MET A 345 -11.26 11.84 -4.08
C MET A 345 -12.17 13.08 -3.98
N THR A 346 -11.75 14.15 -4.60
CA THR A 346 -12.42 15.46 -4.50
C THR A 346 -12.93 15.90 -5.86
N HIS A 347 -14.19 16.25 -5.94
CA HIS A 347 -14.80 16.90 -7.10
C HIS A 347 -14.51 18.39 -7.06
N ILE A 348 -14.20 18.96 -8.21
CA ILE A 348 -13.98 20.39 -8.38
C ILE A 348 -15.17 20.92 -9.15
N GLU A 349 -15.97 21.73 -8.44
CA GLU A 349 -17.24 22.24 -8.96
C GLU A 349 -17.08 23.46 -9.86
N GLU A 350 -15.92 24.14 -9.81
CA GLU A 350 -15.72 25.40 -10.53
C GLU A 350 -14.63 25.29 -11.61
N LEU A 351 -14.96 25.79 -12.81
CA LEU A 351 -14.00 26.18 -13.83
C LEU A 351 -13.20 27.40 -13.35
N ASN A 352 -12.33 27.15 -12.38
CA ASN A 352 -11.58 28.20 -11.72
C ASN A 352 -10.13 28.18 -12.19
N HIS A 353 -9.76 29.20 -12.94
CA HIS A 353 -8.40 29.40 -13.45
C HIS A 353 -7.36 29.70 -12.35
N TYR A 354 -7.81 29.83 -11.11
CA TYR A 354 -6.96 30.03 -9.93
C TYR A 354 -6.66 28.72 -9.18
N ASN A 355 -7.32 27.61 -9.53
CA ASN A 355 -7.02 26.26 -9.02
C ASN A 355 -6.13 25.54 -10.02
N LEU A 356 -4.92 25.15 -9.59
CA LEU A 356 -3.91 24.55 -10.46
C LEU A 356 -3.48 23.19 -9.96
N PHE A 357 -3.43 22.21 -10.84
CA PHE A 357 -3.08 20.81 -10.57
C PHE A 357 -1.80 20.43 -11.26
N LEU A 358 -0.98 19.64 -10.60
CA LEU A 358 0.20 19.03 -11.19
C LEU A 358 -0.24 17.88 -12.13
N GLY A 359 0.15 17.98 -13.37
CA GLY A 359 0.02 16.92 -14.37
C GLY A 359 1.37 16.35 -14.78
N ALA A 360 1.38 15.60 -15.86
CA ALA A 360 2.59 15.00 -16.39
C ALA A 360 3.63 16.06 -16.79
N ASN A 361 4.91 15.69 -16.64
CA ASN A 361 6.07 16.53 -17.01
C ASN A 361 6.13 17.88 -16.26
N ASP A 362 5.67 17.91 -15.01
CA ASP A 362 5.61 19.10 -14.16
C ASP A 362 4.78 20.26 -14.74
N VAL A 363 3.80 19.92 -15.58
CA VAL A 363 2.88 20.91 -16.16
C VAL A 363 1.71 21.14 -15.22
N LEU A 364 1.38 22.40 -14.97
CA LEU A 364 0.20 22.76 -14.19
C LEU A 364 -1.01 22.95 -15.09
N TYR A 365 -2.12 22.36 -14.67
CA TYR A 365 -3.42 22.43 -15.36
C TYR A 365 -4.47 23.04 -14.44
N TRP A 366 -5.49 23.65 -15.03
CA TRP A 366 -6.72 24.02 -14.33
C TRP A 366 -7.90 23.17 -14.79
N PRO A 367 -8.99 23.09 -14.02
CA PRO A 367 -10.17 22.33 -14.40
C PRO A 367 -10.75 22.85 -15.72
N ILE A 368 -11.11 21.93 -16.61
CA ILE A 368 -11.65 22.27 -17.94
C ILE A 368 -13.16 22.06 -18.07
N ALA A 369 -13.78 21.42 -17.07
CA ALA A 369 -15.20 21.12 -17.02
C ALA A 369 -15.66 21.03 -15.57
N ASP A 370 -16.93 21.38 -15.33
CA ASP A 370 -17.59 21.11 -14.05
C ASP A 370 -17.59 19.60 -13.81
N GLY A 371 -17.37 19.21 -12.56
CA GLY A 371 -17.33 17.82 -12.14
C GLY A 371 -16.00 17.11 -12.41
N SER A 372 -14.93 17.84 -12.76
CA SER A 372 -13.58 17.26 -12.76
C SER A 372 -13.25 16.73 -11.37
N SER A 373 -12.81 15.48 -11.27
CA SER A 373 -12.41 14.86 -10.00
C SER A 373 -10.92 14.66 -9.93
N MET A 374 -10.39 14.92 -8.74
CA MET A 374 -9.00 14.57 -8.38
C MET A 374 -9.01 13.36 -7.47
N LYS A 375 -8.13 12.41 -7.77
CA LYS A 375 -7.86 11.26 -6.92
C LYS A 375 -7.24 11.69 -5.60
N GLY A 376 -7.51 10.97 -4.54
CA GLY A 376 -7.11 11.30 -3.18
C GLY A 376 -5.61 11.35 -2.90
N PHE A 377 -5.27 11.79 -1.69
CA PHE A 377 -3.92 11.90 -1.13
C PHE A 377 -2.96 12.77 -1.96
N ARG A 378 -3.49 13.83 -2.56
CA ARG A 378 -2.77 14.77 -3.41
C ARG A 378 -2.87 16.19 -2.85
N ALA A 379 -2.29 17.13 -3.58
CA ALA A 379 -2.43 18.55 -3.31
C ALA A 379 -2.49 19.35 -4.62
N TYR A 380 -3.05 20.54 -4.52
CA TYR A 380 -3.18 21.50 -5.62
C TYR A 380 -2.91 22.90 -5.13
N TRP A 381 -2.67 23.84 -6.04
CA TRP A 381 -2.43 25.24 -5.71
C TRP A 381 -3.69 26.08 -5.91
N LEU A 382 -3.93 26.95 -4.94
CA LEU A 382 -4.92 28.01 -5.00
C LEU A 382 -4.17 29.34 -5.13
N VAL A 383 -4.41 30.06 -6.22
CA VAL A 383 -3.91 31.42 -6.38
C VAL A 383 -4.98 32.39 -5.90
N ASP A 384 -4.59 33.36 -5.06
CA ASP A 384 -5.54 34.37 -4.55
C ASP A 384 -6.05 35.23 -5.71
N HIS A 385 -7.34 35.54 -5.70
CA HIS A 385 -8.01 36.33 -6.74
C HIS A 385 -7.53 37.78 -6.84
N SER A 386 -6.78 38.28 -5.87
CA SER A 386 -6.11 39.57 -5.95
C SER A 386 -4.87 39.54 -6.88
N GLN A 387 -4.38 38.34 -7.21
CA GLN A 387 -3.32 38.16 -8.19
C GLN A 387 -3.90 38.17 -9.61
N PRO A 388 -3.12 38.54 -10.63
CA PRO A 388 -3.51 38.31 -12.02
C PRO A 388 -3.77 36.81 -12.23
N SER A 389 -4.73 36.46 -13.11
CA SER A 389 -4.97 35.05 -13.42
C SER A 389 -3.70 34.39 -13.94
N PRO A 390 -3.25 33.27 -13.34
CA PRO A 390 -2.09 32.54 -13.82
C PRO A 390 -2.39 31.71 -15.07
N ALA A 391 -3.68 31.59 -15.41
CA ALA A 391 -4.09 30.83 -16.59
C ALA A 391 -3.63 31.57 -17.86
N PRO A 392 -2.80 30.97 -18.72
CA PRO A 392 -2.52 31.52 -20.00
C PRO A 392 -3.76 31.50 -20.89
N VAL A 393 -3.80 32.36 -21.88
CA VAL A 393 -4.88 32.47 -22.87
C VAL A 393 -5.11 31.14 -23.61
N TYR A 394 -4.11 30.25 -23.59
CA TYR A 394 -4.15 28.96 -24.25
C TYR A 394 -3.90 27.81 -23.28
N ARG A 395 -4.64 26.70 -23.44
CA ARG A 395 -4.50 25.47 -22.63
C ARG A 395 -3.08 24.90 -22.75
N GLY A 396 -2.54 24.46 -21.61
CA GLY A 396 -1.29 23.69 -21.58
C GLY A 396 0.00 24.49 -21.54
N MET A 397 -0.04 25.76 -21.16
CA MET A 397 1.21 26.49 -20.89
C MET A 397 1.72 26.14 -19.46
N PRO A 398 3.00 25.82 -19.33
CA PRO A 398 3.58 25.41 -18.04
C PRO A 398 3.73 26.59 -17.09
N ALA A 399 3.46 26.35 -15.80
CA ALA A 399 3.94 27.21 -14.74
C ALA A 399 5.44 26.94 -14.50
N SER A 400 6.20 27.97 -14.20
CA SER A 400 7.62 27.81 -13.86
C SER A 400 7.77 27.42 -12.39
N LEU A 401 8.45 26.31 -12.13
CA LEU A 401 8.79 25.85 -10.80
C LEU A 401 10.16 26.42 -10.38
N TYR A 402 10.18 27.24 -9.33
CA TYR A 402 11.43 27.71 -8.72
C TYR A 402 11.74 26.88 -7.48
N ILE A 403 12.83 26.12 -7.54
CA ILE A 403 13.35 25.41 -6.38
C ILE A 403 14.39 26.30 -5.70
N ARG A 404 14.07 26.78 -4.51
CA ARG A 404 15.02 27.51 -3.67
C ARG A 404 15.90 26.51 -2.95
N GLN A 405 17.14 26.33 -3.41
CA GLN A 405 18.13 25.59 -2.63
C GLN A 405 18.50 26.42 -1.41
N LYS A 406 18.17 25.93 -0.22
CA LYS A 406 18.67 26.48 1.03
C LYS A 406 20.16 26.11 1.12
N THR A 407 21.03 26.99 0.69
CA THR A 407 22.47 26.85 0.94
C THR A 407 22.70 26.90 2.44
N GLY A 408 23.44 25.90 2.95
CA GLY A 408 23.72 25.73 4.38
C GLY A 408 24.35 26.98 5.03
N VAL A 409 24.10 27.04 6.31
CA VAL A 409 24.65 27.95 7.32
C VAL A 409 25.90 28.69 6.88
N THR A 410 25.77 29.97 6.70
CA THR A 410 26.89 30.90 6.80
C THR A 410 26.65 31.87 7.94
N THR A 411 27.55 31.81 8.89
CA THR A 411 27.77 32.83 9.89
C THR A 411 27.85 34.20 9.25
N GLY A 412 26.94 35.05 9.64
CA GLY A 412 26.91 36.52 9.55
C GLY A 412 27.65 37.19 8.40
N ILE A 413 26.88 37.63 7.41
CA ILE A 413 26.90 38.93 6.75
C ILE A 413 25.68 38.93 5.82
N GLU A 414 24.74 39.83 6.05
CA GLU A 414 23.68 40.17 5.09
C GLU A 414 24.37 40.70 3.82
N ASN A 415 24.20 40.00 2.73
CA ASN A 415 24.36 40.55 1.38
C ASN A 415 23.20 40.14 0.51
N ASP A 416 22.41 41.09 0.21
CA ASP A 416 21.20 41.14 -0.59
C ASP A 416 21.54 41.05 -2.08
N GLU A 417 22.27 40.02 -2.51
CA GLU A 417 22.49 39.67 -3.93
C GLU A 417 22.95 38.22 -4.10
N LEU A 418 22.03 37.27 -3.94
CA LEU A 418 22.21 35.95 -4.54
C LEU A 418 21.40 35.85 -5.84
N LYS A 419 21.97 36.34 -6.90
CA LYS A 419 21.54 36.03 -8.26
C LYS A 419 21.62 34.52 -8.48
N THR A 420 20.48 33.91 -8.70
CA THR A 420 20.37 32.49 -9.08
C THR A 420 21.22 32.26 -10.34
N LYS A 421 22.30 31.50 -10.22
CA LYS A 421 23.26 31.31 -11.31
C LYS A 421 22.77 30.42 -12.45
N SER A 422 21.62 29.71 -12.26
CA SER A 422 21.00 28.96 -13.33
C SER A 422 19.53 28.71 -13.06
N ALA A 423 18.68 28.83 -14.07
CA ALA A 423 17.28 28.44 -14.07
C ALA A 423 16.97 27.68 -15.34
N LYS A 424 16.02 26.76 -15.29
CA LYS A 424 15.54 26.03 -16.46
C LYS A 424 14.16 26.59 -16.82
N LEU A 425 14.01 27.14 -17.99
CA LEU A 425 12.77 27.70 -18.50
C LEU A 425 12.26 26.89 -19.69
N LEU A 426 10.96 26.76 -19.83
CA LEU A 426 10.34 26.30 -21.06
C LEU A 426 9.81 27.52 -21.81
N ARG A 427 10.39 27.81 -22.96
CA ARG A 427 9.98 28.89 -23.82
C ARG A 427 9.59 28.33 -25.19
N GLU A 428 8.37 28.61 -25.63
CA GLU A 428 7.84 28.13 -26.93
C GLU A 428 8.00 26.61 -27.14
N GLY A 429 7.77 25.82 -26.11
CA GLY A 429 7.90 24.35 -26.15
C GLY A 429 9.34 23.83 -26.12
N ARG A 430 10.33 24.70 -25.85
CA ARG A 430 11.75 24.32 -25.75
C ARG A 430 12.28 24.64 -24.36
N VAL A 431 13.10 23.73 -23.85
CA VAL A 431 13.80 23.96 -22.58
C VAL A 431 14.97 24.91 -22.81
N VAL A 432 14.96 26.03 -22.08
CA VAL A 432 16.03 27.05 -22.11
C VAL A 432 16.67 27.06 -20.73
N LEU A 433 17.99 26.97 -20.67
CA LEU A 433 18.76 27.13 -19.46
C LEU A 433 19.14 28.59 -19.30
N LEU A 434 18.75 29.25 -18.21
CA LEU A 434 19.30 30.55 -17.89
C LEU A 434 20.55 30.36 -17.01
N ILE A 435 21.69 30.81 -17.47
CA ILE A 435 22.94 30.82 -16.73
C ILE A 435 23.34 32.27 -16.54
N ASN A 436 23.34 32.75 -15.32
CA ASN A 436 23.59 34.17 -14.98
C ASN A 436 22.64 35.17 -15.71
N GLY A 437 21.38 34.73 -15.91
CA GLY A 437 20.35 35.53 -16.59
C GLY A 437 20.39 35.46 -18.11
N GLU A 438 21.33 34.76 -18.71
CA GLU A 438 21.48 34.60 -20.18
C GLU A 438 20.89 33.23 -20.63
N PRO A 439 20.13 33.19 -21.73
CA PRO A 439 19.51 31.97 -22.21
C PRO A 439 20.47 31.08 -22.99
N TYR A 440 20.42 29.77 -22.69
CA TYR A 440 21.20 28.73 -23.38
C TYR A 440 20.28 27.55 -23.77
N SER A 441 20.61 26.88 -24.86
CA SER A 441 20.00 25.62 -25.25
C SER A 441 20.43 24.50 -24.30
N ILE A 442 19.70 23.35 -24.28
CA ILE A 442 20.10 22.14 -23.51
C ILE A 442 21.50 21.67 -23.90
N GLY A 443 21.96 21.93 -25.12
CA GLY A 443 23.29 21.61 -25.61
C GLY A 443 24.38 22.64 -25.25
N GLY A 444 24.05 23.65 -24.41
CA GLY A 444 25.02 24.65 -23.92
C GLY A 444 25.29 25.77 -24.86
N GLN A 445 24.58 25.91 -26.00
CA GLN A 445 24.70 27.06 -26.88
C GLN A 445 23.87 28.24 -26.35
N LYS A 446 24.46 29.42 -26.30
CA LYS A 446 23.78 30.70 -26.01
C LYS A 446 22.72 30.96 -27.08
N LEU A 447 21.48 31.26 -26.66
CA LEU A 447 20.34 31.54 -27.54
C LEU A 447 20.18 33.03 -27.78
#